data_3f9470bbfbbdc5a28e2caef51644ba58
#
_entry.id   3f9470bbfbbdc5a28e2caef51644ba58
#
_cell.length_a   1.000
_cell.length_b   1.000
_cell.length_c   1.000
_cell.angle_alpha   90.00
_cell.angle_beta   90.00
_cell.angle_gamma   90.00
#
_symmetry.space_group_name_H-M   'P 1'
#
loop_
_entity.id
_entity.type
_entity.pdbx_description
1 polymer ?
#
loop_
_entity_poly.entity_id
_entity_poly.type
_entity_poly.pdbx_seq_one_letter_code
_entity_poly.pdbx_strand_id
1 'polypeptide(L)'
;MCSSDLGSFTKSKLWLQILSDVLNQPITLPDNSEGAAFGAAVLGFISSGRLKSIADTADLVHAKKVYTPMEENVAVYQQLYDIFVRLYHNLQREFADITAYQQKL
;
A
#
# COMPACT_ATOMS: atom_id res chain seq x y z
N MET A 1 15.83 -5.24 15.69
CA MET A 1 14.42 -5.02 15.71
C MET A 1 13.85 -5.07 14.33
N CYS A 2 12.99 -5.99 14.14
CA CYS A 2 12.67 -6.58 12.86
C CYS A 2 11.97 -5.67 11.89
N SER A 3 12.44 -5.69 10.69
CA SER A 3 11.86 -5.28 9.44
C SER A 3 10.49 -5.92 9.10
N SER A 4 9.75 -6.37 10.09
CA SER A 4 8.37 -6.82 9.92
C SER A 4 7.39 -5.67 9.66
N ASP A 5 7.91 -4.46 9.49
CA ASP A 5 7.08 -3.25 9.47
C ASP A 5 6.56 -2.87 8.08
N LEU A 6 6.98 -3.57 7.04
CA LEU A 6 6.44 -3.38 5.69
C LEU A 6 4.96 -3.77 5.53
N GLY A 7 4.37 -4.31 6.57
CA GLY A 7 2.94 -4.62 6.63
C GLY A 7 2.29 -4.16 7.94
N SER A 8 2.96 -3.34 8.74
CA SER A 8 2.49 -2.95 10.07
C SER A 8 1.15 -2.21 10.04
N PHE A 9 0.87 -1.43 9.00
CA PHE A 9 -0.41 -0.75 8.84
C PHE A 9 -1.58 -1.73 8.72
N THR A 10 -1.37 -2.97 8.27
CA THR A 10 -2.42 -4.00 8.21
C THR A 10 -2.92 -4.43 9.57
N LYS A 11 -2.16 -4.17 10.64
CA LYS A 11 -2.54 -4.42 12.03
C LYS A 11 -3.43 -3.32 12.61
N SER A 12 -3.49 -2.16 11.98
CA SER A 12 -4.28 -1.02 12.42
C SER A 12 -5.57 -0.90 11.62
N LYS A 13 -6.70 -1.09 12.29
CA LYS A 13 -8.03 -0.91 11.70
C LYS A 13 -8.24 0.52 11.18
N LEU A 14 -7.71 1.51 11.92
CA LEU A 14 -7.79 2.91 11.55
C LEU A 14 -7.04 3.20 10.24
N TRP A 15 -5.82 2.70 10.10
CA TRP A 15 -5.03 2.89 8.89
C TRP A 15 -5.67 2.23 7.66
N LEU A 16 -6.25 1.05 7.81
CA LEU A 16 -6.94 0.36 6.72
C LEU A 16 -8.20 1.11 6.29
N GLN A 17 -8.96 1.68 7.25
CA GLN A 17 -10.12 2.51 6.93
C GLN A 17 -9.69 3.80 6.21
N ILE A 18 -8.68 4.51 6.72
CA ILE A 18 -8.13 5.70 6.07
C ILE A 18 -7.68 5.38 4.64
N LEU A 19 -6.98 4.27 4.43
CA LEU A 19 -6.52 3.86 3.10
C LEU A 19 -7.71 3.63 2.16
N SER A 20 -8.74 2.95 2.63
CA SER A 20 -9.98 2.73 1.86
C SER A 20 -10.66 4.05 1.49
N ASP A 21 -10.76 4.98 2.43
CA ASP A 21 -11.41 6.27 2.25
C ASP A 21 -10.62 7.17 1.28
N VAL A 22 -9.28 7.23 1.42
CA VAL A 22 -8.39 8.01 0.55
C VAL A 22 -8.42 7.51 -0.89
N LEU A 23 -8.39 6.18 -1.08
CA LEU A 23 -8.40 5.57 -2.41
C LEU A 23 -9.80 5.47 -3.00
N ASN A 24 -10.84 5.70 -2.20
CA ASN A 24 -12.23 5.44 -2.57
C ASN A 24 -12.42 4.02 -3.16
N GLN A 25 -11.77 3.05 -2.54
CA GLN A 25 -11.78 1.65 -2.98
C GLN A 25 -11.90 0.72 -1.78
N PRO A 26 -12.61 -0.41 -1.91
CA PRO A 26 -12.60 -1.42 -0.88
C PRO A 26 -11.22 -2.03 -0.72
N ILE A 27 -10.74 -2.12 0.52
CA ILE A 27 -9.46 -2.74 0.86
C ILE A 27 -9.73 -4.10 1.49
N THR A 28 -9.25 -5.13 0.85
CA THR A 28 -9.36 -6.51 1.34
C THR A 28 -8.10 -6.89 2.11
N LEU A 29 -8.27 -7.24 3.37
CA LEU A 29 -7.19 -7.76 4.22
C LEU A 29 -7.14 -9.27 4.06
N PRO A 30 -6.04 -9.86 3.57
CA PRO A 30 -5.87 -11.30 3.50
C PRO A 30 -5.68 -11.90 4.91
N ASP A 31 -5.98 -13.18 5.02
CA ASP A 31 -5.79 -13.93 6.29
C ASP A 31 -4.30 -14.07 6.64
N ASN A 32 -3.43 -14.09 5.63
CA ASN A 32 -1.99 -14.18 5.82
C ASN A 32 -1.38 -12.78 6.01
N SER A 33 -0.76 -12.56 7.18
CA SER A 33 -0.09 -11.30 7.52
C SER A 33 1.34 -11.18 6.96
N GLU A 34 1.92 -12.27 6.47
CA GLU A 34 3.32 -12.36 6.03
C GLU A 34 3.43 -12.23 4.50
N GLY A 35 2.92 -11.14 3.94
CA GLY A 35 2.81 -10.95 2.49
C GLY A 35 4.12 -11.14 1.72
N ALA A 36 5.24 -10.63 2.22
CA ALA A 36 6.55 -10.78 1.58
C ALA A 36 7.04 -12.23 1.60
N ALA A 37 6.91 -12.92 2.73
CA ALA A 37 7.28 -14.33 2.88
C ALA A 37 6.40 -15.23 2.01
N PHE A 38 5.09 -14.94 1.96
CA PHE A 38 4.15 -15.62 1.07
C PHE A 38 4.54 -15.44 -0.40
N GLY A 39 4.82 -14.20 -0.83
CA GLY A 39 5.27 -13.92 -2.20
C GLY A 39 6.55 -14.68 -2.57
N ALA A 40 7.53 -14.71 -1.68
CA ALA A 40 8.76 -15.48 -1.89
C ALA A 40 8.49 -16.98 -2.01
N ALA A 41 7.63 -17.54 -1.17
CA ALA A 41 7.21 -18.95 -1.26
C ALA A 41 6.51 -19.27 -2.58
N VAL A 42 5.62 -18.37 -3.05
CA VAL A 42 4.94 -18.50 -4.35
C VAL A 42 5.94 -18.57 -5.49
N LEU A 43 6.93 -17.68 -5.51
CA LEU A 43 7.99 -17.69 -6.53
C LEU A 43 8.80 -18.99 -6.49
N GLY A 44 9.09 -19.53 -5.29
CA GLY A 44 9.71 -20.82 -5.10
C GLY A 44 8.88 -21.97 -5.65
N PHE A 45 7.56 -21.95 -5.45
CA PHE A 45 6.64 -22.97 -6.00
C PHE A 45 6.52 -22.89 -7.52
N ILE A 46 6.53 -21.70 -8.10
CA ILE A 46 6.57 -21.55 -9.56
C ILE A 46 7.88 -22.09 -10.11
N SER A 47 9.01 -21.72 -9.51
CA SER A 47 10.35 -22.20 -9.91
C SER A 47 10.49 -23.72 -9.82
N SER A 48 9.88 -24.34 -8.83
CA SER A 48 9.87 -25.81 -8.66
C SER A 48 8.81 -26.54 -9.50
N GLY A 49 8.00 -25.81 -10.29
CA GLY A 49 6.94 -26.37 -11.12
C GLY A 49 5.68 -26.81 -10.36
N ARG A 50 5.56 -26.46 -9.09
CA ARG A 50 4.36 -26.77 -8.28
C ARG A 50 3.19 -25.83 -8.57
N LEU A 51 3.48 -24.60 -9.00
CA LEU A 51 2.52 -23.64 -9.52
C LEU A 51 2.93 -23.24 -10.93
N LYS A 52 1.95 -23.01 -11.81
CA LYS A 52 2.22 -22.63 -13.20
C LYS A 52 2.39 -21.13 -13.35
N SER A 53 1.67 -20.36 -12.55
CA SER A 53 1.67 -18.89 -12.62
C SER A 53 1.30 -18.26 -11.27
N ILE A 54 1.52 -16.96 -11.15
CA ILE A 54 1.07 -16.16 -10.00
C ILE A 54 -0.47 -16.20 -9.90
N ALA A 55 -1.19 -16.29 -11.01
CA ALA A 55 -2.66 -16.34 -11.01
C ALA A 55 -3.21 -17.54 -10.24
N ASP A 56 -2.49 -18.66 -10.22
CA ASP A 56 -2.89 -19.88 -9.49
C ASP A 56 -2.88 -19.68 -7.96
N THR A 57 -2.34 -18.58 -7.47
CA THR A 57 -2.33 -18.25 -6.04
C THR A 57 -3.60 -17.58 -5.56
N ALA A 58 -4.51 -17.18 -6.46
CA ALA A 58 -5.77 -16.56 -6.09
C ALA A 58 -6.59 -17.42 -5.13
N ASP A 59 -6.57 -18.73 -5.32
CA ASP A 59 -7.27 -19.70 -4.46
C ASP A 59 -6.59 -19.92 -3.09
N LEU A 60 -5.34 -19.48 -2.94
CA LEU A 60 -4.57 -19.62 -1.71
C LEU A 60 -4.72 -18.39 -0.79
N VAL A 61 -5.26 -17.29 -1.31
CA VAL A 61 -5.45 -16.05 -0.55
C VAL A 61 -6.90 -15.91 -0.14
N HIS A 62 -7.16 -16.10 1.15
CA HIS A 62 -8.49 -15.91 1.69
C HIS A 62 -8.65 -14.52 2.29
N ALA A 63 -9.78 -13.87 1.99
CA ALA A 63 -10.12 -12.58 2.56
C ALA A 63 -10.53 -12.75 4.03
N LYS A 64 -9.82 -12.10 4.95
CA LYS A 64 -10.16 -12.07 6.37
C LYS A 64 -11.16 -10.97 6.67
N LYS A 65 -10.97 -9.81 6.09
CA LYS A 65 -11.81 -8.63 6.30
C LYS A 65 -11.75 -7.70 5.11
N VAL A 66 -12.87 -7.01 4.85
CA VAL A 66 -12.98 -5.96 3.85
C VAL A 66 -13.29 -4.65 4.55
N TYR A 67 -12.59 -3.58 4.18
CA TYR A 67 -12.86 -2.21 4.59
C TYR A 67 -13.44 -1.48 3.39
N THR A 68 -14.63 -0.92 3.55
CA THR A 68 -15.30 -0.15 2.50
C THR A 68 -15.17 1.34 2.77
N PRO A 69 -15.05 2.17 1.71
CA PRO A 69 -14.96 3.62 1.87
C PRO A 69 -16.22 4.19 2.53
N MET A 70 -16.05 5.21 3.37
CA MET A 70 -17.12 6.00 3.95
C MET A 70 -17.27 7.28 3.13
N GLU A 71 -18.43 7.51 2.50
CA GLU A 71 -18.65 8.64 1.57
C GLU A 71 -18.31 9.99 2.18
N GLU A 72 -18.64 10.21 3.44
CA GLU A 72 -18.32 11.43 4.17
C GLU A 72 -16.80 11.68 4.26
N ASN A 73 -16.01 10.63 4.50
CA ASN A 73 -14.56 10.73 4.57
C ASN A 73 -13.94 10.88 3.17
N VAL A 74 -14.46 10.17 2.19
CA VAL A 74 -14.01 10.27 0.79
C VAL A 74 -14.09 11.72 0.30
N ALA A 75 -15.20 12.42 0.57
CA ALA A 75 -15.38 13.81 0.18
C ALA A 75 -14.31 14.74 0.82
N VAL A 76 -13.96 14.51 2.08
CA VAL A 76 -12.91 15.26 2.78
C VAL A 76 -11.54 14.96 2.17
N TYR A 77 -11.20 13.69 1.97
CA TYR A 77 -9.91 13.29 1.40
C TYR A 77 -9.71 13.76 -0.03
N GLN A 78 -10.77 13.82 -0.84
CA GLN A 78 -10.69 14.36 -2.19
C GLN A 78 -10.25 15.84 -2.18
N GLN A 79 -10.82 16.65 -1.29
CA GLN A 79 -10.40 18.06 -1.14
C GLN A 79 -8.95 18.19 -0.65
N LEU A 80 -8.56 17.36 0.30
CA LEU A 80 -7.18 17.34 0.82
C LEU A 80 -6.19 16.87 -0.24
N TYR A 81 -6.57 15.93 -1.10
CA TYR A 81 -5.73 15.46 -2.20
C TYR A 81 -5.44 16.56 -3.21
N ASP A 82 -6.43 17.37 -3.57
CA ASP A 82 -6.23 18.51 -4.47
C ASP A 82 -5.24 19.53 -3.87
N ILE A 83 -5.31 19.77 -2.56
CA ILE A 83 -4.34 20.61 -1.85
C ILE A 83 -2.95 19.98 -1.87
N PHE A 84 -2.85 18.69 -1.60
CA PHE A 84 -1.59 17.94 -1.60
C PHE A 84 -0.89 18.02 -2.97
N VAL A 85 -1.63 17.81 -4.06
CA VAL A 85 -1.07 17.90 -5.42
C VAL A 85 -0.55 19.32 -5.72
N ARG A 86 -1.32 20.36 -5.37
CA ARG A 86 -0.86 21.74 -5.54
C ARG A 86 0.37 22.04 -4.71
N LEU A 87 0.43 21.58 -3.47
CA LEU A 87 1.58 21.75 -2.59
C LEU A 87 2.84 21.11 -3.20
N TYR A 88 2.73 19.90 -3.71
CA TYR A 88 3.83 19.23 -4.40
C TYR A 88 4.36 20.06 -5.57
N HIS A 89 3.49 20.54 -6.45
CA HIS A 89 3.89 21.36 -7.58
C HIS A 89 4.53 22.69 -7.15
N ASN A 90 4.01 23.33 -6.11
CA ASN A 90 4.55 24.58 -5.60
C ASN A 90 5.95 24.42 -4.98
N LEU A 91 6.27 23.24 -4.45
CA LEU A 91 7.55 22.95 -3.80
C LEU A 91 8.58 22.28 -4.73
N GLN A 92 8.27 22.06 -5.99
CA GLN A 92 9.18 21.36 -6.93
C GLN A 92 10.54 22.05 -7.05
N ARG A 93 10.55 23.37 -7.05
CA ARG A 93 11.77 24.16 -7.14
C ARG A 93 12.63 23.98 -5.90
N GLU A 94 12.04 24.04 -4.73
CA GLU A 94 12.72 23.85 -3.45
C GLU A 94 13.30 22.44 -3.33
N PHE A 95 12.61 21.43 -3.82
CA PHE A 95 13.12 20.06 -3.88
C PHE A 95 14.34 19.95 -4.80
N ALA A 96 14.31 20.60 -5.97
CA ALA A 96 15.44 20.65 -6.89
C ALA A 96 16.65 21.35 -6.27
N ASP A 97 16.44 22.48 -5.60
CA ASP A 97 17.49 23.25 -4.94
C ASP A 97 18.13 22.47 -3.78
N ILE A 98 17.34 21.75 -2.97
CA ILE A 98 17.84 20.88 -1.91
C ILE A 98 18.69 19.74 -2.51
N THR A 99 18.22 19.11 -3.58
CA THR A 99 18.94 18.03 -4.25
C THR A 99 20.28 18.53 -4.81
N ALA A 100 20.28 19.69 -5.46
CA ALA A 100 21.49 20.31 -5.98
C ALA A 100 22.50 20.68 -4.86
N TYR A 101 22.00 21.09 -3.70
CA TYR A 101 22.85 21.34 -2.53
C TYR A 101 23.47 20.05 -1.99
N GLN A 102 22.68 18.99 -1.87
CA GLN A 102 23.16 17.67 -1.40
C GLN A 102 24.26 17.09 -2.31
N GLN A 103 24.16 17.31 -3.63
CA GLN A 103 25.18 16.84 -4.58
C GLN A 103 26.52 17.59 -4.48
N LYS A 104 26.56 18.73 -3.80
CA LYS A 104 27.80 19.49 -3.56
C LYS A 104 28.53 19.07 -2.29
N LEU A 105 27.90 18.27 -1.45
CA LEU A 105 28.48 17.76 -0.22
C LEU A 105 29.28 16.47 -0.48
#